data_5cbf7f2b2a2b7ffbd64504aed0665bea
#
_entry.id   5cbf7f2b2a2b7ffbd64504aed0665bea
#
_cell.length_a   1.000
_cell.length_b   1.000
_cell.length_c   1.000
_cell.angle_alpha   90.00
_cell.angle_beta   90.00
_cell.angle_gamma   90.00
#
_symmetry.space_group_name_H-M   'P 1'
#
loop_
_entity.id
_entity.type
_entity.pdbx_description
1 polymer ?
#
loop_
_entity_poly.entity_id
_entity_poly.type
_entity_poly.pdbx_seq_one_letter_code
_entity_poly.pdbx_strand_id
1 'polypeptide(L)'
;MSASGAIRATVTSAPARLLVVDDDTDLLRLLAMRLQASGYRVVTADCVEAARNRLGVERFDLVLSDVRLPDGDGLALFEDIRRQHPALPVILLTAHGSIPDAVEATALGVAGYLTKPFDSHALLQGIRQALQLAGPVHIRADPAHAPLAAGPVSAGDTAWRAAIISRSSRMHALLGEARLLAASDASVLIRGDSGTGKELLARAIHLASPRATAPFVAINCGAIPEPLLESELFGHVRGAFTGATSAHRGLVQAAHGGTLFLDEIGDMPLALQVKLLRVLQERAVRPVGATRAEAVDLRIVSATHRDLEAALAAGQFREDLYYRIDVVSLQLPTLAERREDIPLLAEHFLRGLARKYAKRLTGFAPEALEALATAAWPGNVRQLHNVVEQVCALATTPLIPRALVERALRAQPAEPLGYAEAKRRFERNYLIQLLKLTAGNVSDAARLAERNRTEFYRLLQRHGLTPELFRGDRPDVEQ
;
A
#
# COMPACT_ATOMS: atom_id res chain seq x y z
N MET A 1 48.00 -36.14 5.00
CA MET A 1 48.05 -36.21 3.53
C MET A 1 46.62 -36.25 3.02
N SER A 2 46.37 -35.47 2.03
CA SER A 2 45.21 -35.37 1.13
C SER A 2 44.24 -34.22 1.49
N ALA A 3 44.57 -33.08 0.89
CA ALA A 3 43.67 -31.96 0.67
C ALA A 3 42.63 -32.31 -0.40
N SER A 4 41.35 -32.11 -0.14
CA SER A 4 40.32 -32.12 -1.15
C SER A 4 39.84 -30.66 -1.34
N GLY A 5 40.32 -30.04 -2.40
CA GLY A 5 39.92 -28.73 -2.86
C GLY A 5 38.50 -28.78 -3.44
N ALA A 6 37.56 -28.07 -2.80
CA ALA A 6 36.24 -27.81 -3.35
C ALA A 6 36.35 -26.71 -4.42
N ILE A 7 36.28 -27.11 -5.69
CA ILE A 7 36.16 -26.23 -6.85
C ILE A 7 34.78 -25.54 -6.75
N ARG A 8 34.75 -24.27 -6.39
CA ARG A 8 33.58 -23.42 -6.59
C ARG A 8 33.40 -23.20 -8.09
N ALA A 9 32.45 -23.90 -8.69
CA ALA A 9 31.96 -23.59 -10.01
C ALA A 9 31.21 -22.24 -9.97
N THR A 10 31.84 -21.21 -10.46
CA THR A 10 31.20 -19.95 -10.83
C THR A 10 30.31 -20.24 -12.04
N VAL A 11 28.99 -20.29 -11.80
CA VAL A 11 28.00 -20.33 -12.89
C VAL A 11 28.02 -18.94 -13.53
N THR A 12 28.75 -18.77 -14.62
CA THR A 12 28.68 -17.61 -15.51
C THR A 12 27.34 -17.67 -16.25
N SER A 13 26.34 -16.97 -15.71
CA SER A 13 25.09 -16.69 -16.43
C SER A 13 25.41 -15.90 -17.70
N ALA A 14 24.87 -16.30 -18.86
CA ALA A 14 24.99 -15.52 -20.09
C ALA A 14 24.43 -14.10 -19.87
N PRO A 15 25.06 -13.05 -20.47
CA PRO A 15 24.61 -11.67 -20.30
C PRO A 15 23.17 -11.48 -20.78
N ALA A 16 22.31 -10.86 -19.96
CA ALA A 16 20.92 -10.60 -20.28
C ALA A 16 20.79 -9.74 -21.54
N ARG A 17 19.78 -10.06 -22.34
CA ARG A 17 19.54 -9.44 -23.67
C ARG A 17 18.39 -8.43 -23.58
N LEU A 18 18.67 -7.18 -23.87
CA LEU A 18 17.74 -6.07 -23.78
C LEU A 18 17.36 -5.57 -25.18
N LEU A 19 16.06 -5.27 -25.39
CA LEU A 19 15.58 -4.51 -26.53
C LEU A 19 15.32 -3.07 -26.09
N VAL A 20 15.91 -2.09 -26.75
CA VAL A 20 15.70 -0.65 -26.49
C VAL A 20 15.01 -0.04 -27.68
N VAL A 21 13.85 0.61 -27.46
CA VAL A 21 12.99 1.19 -28.49
C VAL A 21 12.83 2.69 -28.20
N ASP A 22 13.30 3.53 -29.10
CA ASP A 22 13.22 4.99 -28.99
C ASP A 22 13.43 5.60 -30.38
N ASP A 23 12.74 6.67 -30.75
CA ASP A 23 12.89 7.33 -32.05
C ASP A 23 14.12 8.27 -32.11
N ASP A 24 14.67 8.63 -30.95
CA ASP A 24 15.91 9.39 -30.85
C ASP A 24 17.13 8.45 -31.04
N THR A 25 17.69 8.47 -32.25
CA THR A 25 18.84 7.63 -32.63
C THR A 25 20.10 7.92 -31.82
N ASP A 26 20.29 9.15 -31.33
CA ASP A 26 21.45 9.52 -30.52
C ASP A 26 21.28 9.00 -29.09
N LEU A 27 20.07 9.07 -28.53
CA LEU A 27 19.73 8.45 -27.26
C LEU A 27 19.85 6.92 -27.34
N LEU A 28 19.39 6.28 -28.40
CA LEU A 28 19.57 4.84 -28.62
C LEU A 28 21.03 4.43 -28.59
N ARG A 29 21.90 5.17 -29.31
CA ARG A 29 23.36 4.90 -29.30
C ARG A 29 23.96 5.06 -27.92
N LEU A 30 23.60 6.13 -27.19
CA LEU A 30 24.08 6.40 -25.85
C LEU A 30 23.66 5.30 -24.87
N LEU A 31 22.37 4.90 -24.91
CA LEU A 31 21.83 3.82 -24.08
C LEU A 31 22.49 2.48 -24.40
N ALA A 32 22.65 2.16 -25.70
CA ALA A 32 23.30 0.92 -26.12
C ALA A 32 24.74 0.84 -25.59
N MET A 33 25.54 1.89 -25.75
CA MET A 33 26.94 1.91 -25.25
C MET A 33 26.98 1.75 -23.72
N ARG A 34 26.12 2.43 -22.97
CA ARG A 34 26.10 2.37 -21.49
C ARG A 34 25.66 1.00 -20.97
N LEU A 35 24.62 0.44 -21.55
CA LEU A 35 24.11 -0.87 -21.13
C LEU A 35 25.08 -2.00 -21.52
N GLN A 36 25.75 -1.89 -22.68
CA GLN A 36 26.81 -2.82 -23.08
C GLN A 36 28.01 -2.74 -22.14
N ALA A 37 28.44 -1.52 -21.76
CA ALA A 37 29.50 -1.33 -20.77
C ALA A 37 29.13 -1.89 -19.37
N SER A 38 27.83 -2.02 -19.09
CA SER A 38 27.31 -2.62 -17.85
C SER A 38 27.10 -4.14 -17.94
N GLY A 39 27.51 -4.77 -19.06
CA GLY A 39 27.49 -6.23 -19.25
C GLY A 39 26.21 -6.79 -19.87
N TYR A 40 25.33 -5.98 -20.41
CA TYR A 40 24.11 -6.41 -21.11
C TYR A 40 24.36 -6.58 -22.62
N ARG A 41 23.59 -7.45 -23.28
CA ARG A 41 23.49 -7.47 -24.74
C ARG A 41 22.32 -6.59 -25.18
N VAL A 42 22.57 -5.60 -26.02
CA VAL A 42 21.56 -4.61 -26.40
C VAL A 42 21.28 -4.70 -27.90
N VAL A 43 20.00 -4.77 -28.24
CA VAL A 43 19.45 -4.60 -29.58
C VAL A 43 18.59 -3.36 -29.58
N THR A 44 18.64 -2.55 -30.63
CA THR A 44 17.91 -1.30 -30.75
C THR A 44 16.84 -1.37 -31.83
N ALA A 45 15.75 -0.64 -31.66
CA ALA A 45 14.71 -0.39 -32.64
C ALA A 45 14.31 1.09 -32.55
N ASP A 46 14.00 1.71 -33.67
CA ASP A 46 13.66 3.13 -33.80
C ASP A 46 12.14 3.39 -33.93
N CYS A 47 11.35 2.30 -34.00
CA CYS A 47 9.90 2.37 -34.16
C CYS A 47 9.22 1.07 -33.67
N VAL A 48 7.89 1.08 -33.54
CA VAL A 48 7.08 -0.06 -33.09
C VAL A 48 7.20 -1.24 -34.02
N GLU A 49 7.19 -1.02 -35.36
CA GLU A 49 7.29 -2.09 -36.35
C GLU A 49 8.64 -2.80 -36.28
N ALA A 50 9.74 -2.04 -36.18
CA ALA A 50 11.07 -2.60 -35.99
C ALA A 50 11.17 -3.42 -34.68
N ALA A 51 10.59 -2.94 -33.61
CA ALA A 51 10.53 -3.65 -32.32
C ALA A 51 9.75 -4.97 -32.44
N ARG A 52 8.59 -4.98 -33.09
CA ARG A 52 7.80 -6.20 -33.35
C ARG A 52 8.56 -7.21 -34.19
N ASN A 53 9.23 -6.76 -35.23
CA ASN A 53 10.05 -7.63 -36.08
C ASN A 53 11.19 -8.29 -35.29
N ARG A 54 11.85 -7.52 -34.40
CA ARG A 54 12.89 -8.08 -33.51
C ARG A 54 12.33 -9.09 -32.52
N LEU A 55 11.19 -8.80 -31.88
CA LEU A 55 10.52 -9.69 -30.93
C LEU A 55 10.03 -10.99 -31.58
N GLY A 56 9.69 -10.97 -32.88
CA GLY A 56 9.28 -12.16 -33.64
C GLY A 56 10.46 -13.10 -33.97
N VAL A 57 11.67 -12.58 -34.07
CA VAL A 57 12.87 -13.37 -34.51
C VAL A 57 13.78 -13.73 -33.34
N GLU A 58 13.85 -12.87 -32.33
CA GLU A 58 14.84 -12.94 -31.25
C GLU A 58 14.17 -12.97 -29.88
N ARG A 59 14.83 -13.58 -28.89
CA ARG A 59 14.34 -13.56 -27.49
C ARG A 59 15.08 -12.50 -26.70
N PHE A 60 14.34 -11.80 -25.87
CA PHE A 60 14.82 -10.76 -24.98
C PHE A 60 14.45 -11.08 -23.53
N ASP A 61 15.26 -10.59 -22.60
CA ASP A 61 15.03 -10.72 -21.17
C ASP A 61 14.31 -9.50 -20.60
N LEU A 62 14.37 -8.34 -21.31
CA LEU A 62 13.68 -7.10 -20.94
C LEU A 62 13.56 -6.18 -22.15
N VAL A 63 12.48 -5.38 -22.19
CA VAL A 63 12.25 -4.33 -23.18
C VAL A 63 12.23 -2.96 -22.46
N LEU A 64 12.96 -1.99 -23.05
CA LEU A 64 12.89 -0.56 -22.70
C LEU A 64 12.23 0.13 -23.89
N SER A 65 11.10 0.78 -23.71
CA SER A 65 10.39 1.46 -24.82
C SER A 65 10.03 2.89 -24.48
N ASP A 66 10.26 3.83 -25.40
CA ASP A 66 9.60 5.13 -25.30
C ASP A 66 8.07 4.96 -25.40
N VAL A 67 7.34 5.83 -24.70
CA VAL A 67 5.89 5.91 -24.78
C VAL A 67 5.46 6.48 -26.14
N ARG A 68 6.18 7.45 -26.68
CA ARG A 68 5.87 8.08 -27.96
C ARG A 68 6.82 7.60 -29.05
N LEU A 69 6.29 6.93 -30.06
CA LEU A 69 7.05 6.46 -31.21
C LEU A 69 6.39 6.96 -32.50
N PRO A 70 7.15 7.13 -33.60
CA PRO A 70 6.66 7.78 -34.82
C PRO A 70 5.52 7.01 -35.52
N ASP A 71 5.47 5.69 -35.33
CA ASP A 71 4.51 4.77 -35.96
C ASP A 71 3.50 4.19 -34.98
N GLY A 72 3.47 4.66 -33.70
CA GLY A 72 2.53 4.17 -32.71
C GLY A 72 2.86 4.60 -31.27
N ASP A 73 2.17 3.94 -30.32
CA ASP A 73 2.29 4.19 -28.90
C ASP A 73 3.04 3.01 -28.25
N GLY A 74 4.02 3.32 -27.40
CA GLY A 74 4.74 2.33 -26.60
C GLY A 74 3.84 1.53 -25.64
N LEU A 75 2.69 2.09 -25.22
CA LEU A 75 1.68 1.36 -24.47
C LEU A 75 1.00 0.28 -25.33
N ALA A 76 0.69 0.57 -26.59
CA ALA A 76 0.15 -0.42 -27.52
C ALA A 76 1.17 -1.54 -27.80
N LEU A 77 2.45 -1.18 -27.93
CA LEU A 77 3.54 -2.17 -28.04
C LEU A 77 3.62 -3.04 -26.77
N PHE A 78 3.49 -2.45 -25.58
CA PHE A 78 3.45 -3.20 -24.32
C PHE A 78 2.28 -4.18 -24.27
N GLU A 79 1.08 -3.80 -24.69
CA GLU A 79 -0.08 -4.70 -24.74
C GLU A 79 0.14 -5.88 -25.69
N ASP A 80 0.77 -5.63 -26.83
CA ASP A 80 1.15 -6.69 -27.78
C ASP A 80 2.17 -7.66 -27.17
N ILE A 81 3.20 -7.13 -26.49
CA ILE A 81 4.21 -7.93 -25.79
C ILE A 81 3.54 -8.77 -24.70
N ARG A 82 2.65 -8.18 -23.90
CA ARG A 82 1.94 -8.88 -22.84
C ARG A 82 1.08 -10.03 -23.35
N ARG A 83 0.47 -9.88 -24.53
CA ARG A 83 -0.32 -10.95 -25.16
C ARG A 83 0.54 -12.09 -25.69
N GLN A 84 1.69 -11.79 -26.30
CA GLN A 84 2.53 -12.77 -26.96
C GLN A 84 3.67 -13.33 -26.07
N HIS A 85 4.14 -12.50 -25.13
CA HIS A 85 5.26 -12.77 -24.22
C HIS A 85 4.94 -12.32 -22.78
N PRO A 86 3.97 -12.95 -22.10
CA PRO A 86 3.44 -12.45 -20.81
C PRO A 86 4.48 -12.42 -19.67
N ALA A 87 5.60 -13.12 -19.81
CA ALA A 87 6.70 -13.12 -18.83
C ALA A 87 7.81 -12.11 -19.16
N LEU A 88 7.75 -11.40 -20.30
CA LEU A 88 8.78 -10.45 -20.72
C LEU A 88 8.53 -9.09 -20.05
N PRO A 89 9.41 -8.63 -19.13
CA PRO A 89 9.25 -7.35 -18.46
C PRO A 89 9.47 -6.19 -19.44
N VAL A 90 8.64 -5.16 -19.31
CA VAL A 90 8.74 -3.93 -20.10
C VAL A 90 8.88 -2.74 -19.16
N ILE A 91 9.86 -1.88 -19.44
CA ILE A 91 10.04 -0.57 -18.79
C ILE A 91 9.71 0.50 -19.81
N LEU A 92 8.82 1.44 -19.45
CA LEU A 92 8.47 2.57 -20.30
C LEU A 92 9.33 3.80 -19.98
N LEU A 93 9.77 4.50 -21.03
CA LEU A 93 10.50 5.76 -20.96
C LEU A 93 9.58 6.89 -21.42
N THR A 94 9.58 8.05 -20.75
CA THR A 94 8.71 9.18 -21.13
C THR A 94 9.39 10.54 -20.95
N ALA A 95 9.11 11.47 -21.82
CA ALA A 95 9.57 12.86 -21.73
C ALA A 95 8.70 13.73 -20.78
N HIS A 96 7.45 13.35 -20.53
CA HIS A 96 6.53 14.07 -19.66
C HIS A 96 5.93 13.09 -18.66
N GLY A 97 6.44 13.10 -17.42
CA GLY A 97 5.86 12.35 -16.32
C GLY A 97 4.66 13.10 -15.75
N SER A 98 3.46 12.92 -16.27
CA SER A 98 2.29 13.20 -15.47
C SER A 98 2.05 12.00 -14.55
N ILE A 99 1.76 12.27 -13.29
CA ILE A 99 1.46 11.23 -12.28
C ILE A 99 0.32 10.30 -12.72
N PRO A 100 -0.74 10.76 -13.42
CA PRO A 100 -1.77 9.89 -13.98
C PRO A 100 -1.26 8.83 -14.94
N ASP A 101 -0.35 9.18 -15.86
CA ASP A 101 0.15 8.26 -16.90
C ASP A 101 1.02 7.14 -16.32
N ALA A 102 1.82 7.46 -15.27
CA ALA A 102 2.63 6.48 -14.56
C ALA A 102 1.79 5.50 -13.72
N VAL A 103 0.70 5.99 -13.12
CA VAL A 103 -0.25 5.18 -12.34
C VAL A 103 -1.04 4.26 -13.27
N GLU A 104 -1.49 4.75 -14.43
CA GLU A 104 -2.22 3.99 -15.42
C GLU A 104 -1.33 2.89 -16.06
N ALA A 105 -0.09 3.22 -16.41
CA ALA A 105 0.88 2.25 -16.91
C ALA A 105 1.23 1.16 -15.87
N THR A 106 1.36 1.52 -14.60
CA THR A 106 1.62 0.55 -13.51
C THR A 106 0.40 -0.34 -13.26
N ALA A 107 -0.81 0.19 -13.35
CA ALA A 107 -2.06 -0.59 -13.25
C ALA A 107 -2.21 -1.59 -14.42
N LEU A 108 -1.61 -1.30 -15.57
CA LEU A 108 -1.56 -2.19 -16.73
C LEU A 108 -0.52 -3.31 -16.61
N GLY A 109 0.35 -3.31 -15.59
CA GLY A 109 1.33 -4.37 -15.31
C GLY A 109 2.71 -4.16 -15.96
N VAL A 110 3.09 -2.92 -16.26
CA VAL A 110 4.44 -2.56 -16.72
C VAL A 110 5.46 -2.79 -15.59
N ALA A 111 6.61 -3.39 -15.90
CA ALA A 111 7.65 -3.71 -14.91
C ALA A 111 8.37 -2.48 -14.34
N GLY A 112 8.28 -1.33 -15.01
CA GLY A 112 8.87 -0.07 -14.55
C GLY A 112 8.53 1.12 -15.46
N TYR A 113 8.73 2.32 -14.93
CA TYR A 113 8.49 3.59 -15.62
C TYR A 113 9.61 4.57 -15.29
N LEU A 114 10.20 5.21 -16.28
CA LEU A 114 11.31 6.14 -16.10
C LEU A 114 11.05 7.44 -16.88
N THR A 115 11.16 8.58 -16.20
CA THR A 115 11.00 9.90 -16.82
C THR A 115 12.33 10.43 -17.36
N LYS A 116 12.32 10.90 -18.62
CA LYS A 116 13.46 11.60 -19.23
C LYS A 116 13.51 13.05 -18.71
N PRO A 117 14.68 13.59 -18.33
CA PRO A 117 15.99 12.95 -18.30
C PRO A 117 16.16 12.05 -17.07
N PHE A 118 16.65 10.83 -17.25
CA PHE A 118 16.98 9.92 -16.18
C PHE A 118 18.50 9.81 -16.01
N ASP A 119 18.95 9.59 -14.76
CA ASP A 119 20.35 9.30 -14.52
C ASP A 119 20.67 7.81 -14.80
N SER A 120 21.96 7.54 -15.01
CA SER A 120 22.41 6.17 -15.33
C SER A 120 22.20 5.18 -14.19
N HIS A 121 22.17 5.64 -12.96
CA HIS A 121 21.98 4.80 -11.79
C HIS A 121 20.52 4.36 -11.68
N ALA A 122 19.55 5.26 -11.88
CA ALA A 122 18.13 4.97 -11.90
C ALA A 122 17.78 3.97 -13.01
N LEU A 123 18.32 4.16 -14.22
CA LEU A 123 18.13 3.24 -15.34
C LEU A 123 18.63 1.83 -15.03
N LEU A 124 19.89 1.70 -14.57
CA LEU A 124 20.49 0.40 -14.26
C LEU A 124 19.82 -0.28 -13.06
N GLN A 125 19.31 0.48 -12.12
CA GLN A 125 18.57 -0.03 -10.98
C GLN A 125 17.21 -0.59 -11.44
N GLY A 126 16.46 0.15 -12.27
CA GLY A 126 15.19 -0.30 -12.84
C GLY A 126 15.34 -1.57 -13.66
N ILE A 127 16.36 -1.65 -14.52
CA ILE A 127 16.65 -2.86 -15.31
C ILE A 127 16.97 -4.06 -14.40
N ARG A 128 17.83 -3.91 -13.40
CA ARG A 128 18.16 -5.00 -12.47
C ARG A 128 16.92 -5.48 -11.71
N GLN A 129 16.09 -4.57 -11.26
CA GLN A 129 14.87 -4.90 -10.56
C GLN A 129 13.88 -5.66 -11.44
N ALA A 130 13.66 -5.21 -12.67
CA ALA A 130 12.77 -5.86 -13.63
C ALA A 130 13.27 -7.27 -14.02
N LEU A 131 14.59 -7.44 -14.23
CA LEU A 131 15.18 -8.74 -14.52
C LEU A 131 15.14 -9.72 -13.34
N GLN A 132 15.24 -9.22 -12.09
CA GLN A 132 15.11 -10.07 -10.89
C GLN A 132 13.68 -10.56 -10.68
N LEU A 133 12.68 -9.75 -11.05
CA LEU A 133 11.26 -10.13 -11.01
C LEU A 133 10.91 -11.19 -12.08
N ALA A 134 11.62 -11.19 -13.22
CA ALA A 134 11.38 -12.11 -14.33
C ALA A 134 12.01 -13.51 -14.18
N GLY A 135 12.89 -13.77 -13.21
CA GLY A 135 13.56 -15.03 -12.88
C GLY A 135 13.96 -15.92 -14.07
N PRO A 136 15.01 -16.77 -14.04
CA PRO A 136 15.39 -17.60 -15.18
C PRO A 136 14.37 -18.72 -15.40
N VAL A 137 13.46 -18.56 -16.34
CA VAL A 137 12.56 -19.62 -16.81
C VAL A 137 13.23 -20.38 -17.95
N HIS A 138 14.07 -21.35 -17.61
CA HIS A 138 14.38 -22.47 -18.51
C HIS A 138 13.40 -23.61 -18.22
N ILE A 139 12.25 -23.64 -18.89
CA ILE A 139 11.36 -24.80 -18.90
C ILE A 139 11.56 -25.52 -20.23
N ARG A 140 12.21 -26.70 -20.19
CA ARG A 140 12.00 -27.77 -21.17
C ARG A 140 10.55 -28.25 -20.99
N ALA A 141 9.78 -28.19 -22.07
CA ALA A 141 8.46 -28.81 -22.12
C ALA A 141 8.60 -30.32 -22.10
N ASP A 142 8.01 -30.96 -21.09
CA ASP A 142 7.60 -32.34 -21.10
C ASP A 142 6.19 -32.45 -20.49
N PRO A 143 5.23 -33.07 -21.19
CA PRO A 143 3.81 -33.01 -20.82
C PRO A 143 3.44 -34.20 -19.94
N ALA A 144 3.55 -34.07 -18.67
CA ALA A 144 2.82 -34.84 -17.65
C ALA A 144 3.24 -34.34 -16.26
N HIS A 145 2.46 -33.49 -15.62
CA HIS A 145 2.10 -33.63 -14.20
C HIS A 145 1.21 -32.47 -13.75
N ALA A 146 0.19 -32.83 -13.03
CA ALA A 146 -0.83 -32.02 -12.37
C ALA A 146 -0.26 -30.93 -11.44
N PRO A 147 -1.09 -29.94 -11.03
CA PRO A 147 -0.65 -28.79 -10.24
C PRO A 147 -0.11 -29.24 -8.88
N LEU A 148 1.19 -29.03 -8.67
CA LEU A 148 1.79 -29.21 -7.36
C LEU A 148 1.30 -28.10 -6.42
N ALA A 149 0.62 -28.55 -5.38
CA ALA A 149 0.30 -27.77 -4.19
C ALA A 149 1.52 -26.98 -3.71
N ALA A 150 1.28 -25.72 -3.32
CA ALA A 150 2.26 -24.89 -2.67
C ALA A 150 2.96 -25.66 -1.55
N GLY A 151 4.25 -25.89 -1.68
CA GLY A 151 5.07 -26.52 -0.65
C GLY A 151 5.02 -25.67 0.64
N PRO A 152 5.21 -26.29 1.82
CA PRO A 152 5.14 -25.57 3.08
C PRO A 152 6.24 -24.51 3.13
N VAL A 153 5.83 -23.23 3.17
CA VAL A 153 6.72 -22.09 3.46
C VAL A 153 7.35 -22.39 4.82
N SER A 154 8.68 -22.45 4.90
CA SER A 154 9.37 -22.75 6.14
C SER A 154 8.94 -21.78 7.24
N ALA A 155 8.70 -22.27 8.44
CA ALA A 155 8.20 -21.49 9.58
C ALA A 155 9.08 -20.26 9.91
N GLY A 156 10.35 -20.23 9.49
CA GLY A 156 11.25 -19.10 9.66
C GLY A 156 10.98 -17.94 8.68
N ASP A 157 10.35 -18.21 7.54
CA ASP A 157 10.16 -17.19 6.48
C ASP A 157 8.91 -16.31 6.68
N THR A 158 8.05 -16.63 7.66
CA THR A 158 6.82 -15.88 7.97
C THR A 158 6.83 -15.19 9.34
N ALA A 159 7.88 -15.37 10.13
CA ALA A 159 7.97 -14.83 11.50
C ALA A 159 7.80 -13.30 11.55
N TRP A 160 8.33 -12.57 10.57
CA TRP A 160 8.27 -11.12 10.48
C TRP A 160 6.83 -10.56 10.38
N ARG A 161 5.90 -11.34 9.83
CA ARG A 161 4.48 -10.96 9.66
C ARG A 161 3.52 -11.72 10.58
N ALA A 162 4.02 -12.44 11.59
CA ALA A 162 3.20 -13.31 12.45
C ALA A 162 2.04 -12.59 13.15
N ALA A 163 2.18 -11.28 13.40
CA ALA A 163 1.13 -10.45 14.00
C ALA A 163 0.04 -10.02 12.99
N ILE A 164 0.26 -10.18 11.67
CA ILE A 164 -0.69 -9.78 10.62
C ILE A 164 -1.47 -11.01 10.16
N ILE A 165 -2.73 -11.04 10.53
CA ILE A 165 -3.65 -12.14 10.22
C ILE A 165 -4.51 -11.74 9.04
N SER A 166 -4.36 -12.43 7.91
CA SER A 166 -5.13 -12.19 6.70
C SER A 166 -5.11 -13.41 5.78
N ARG A 167 -6.17 -13.58 5.02
CA ARG A 167 -6.29 -14.48 3.85
C ARG A 167 -6.61 -13.71 2.57
N SER A 168 -6.71 -12.38 2.66
CA SER A 168 -6.99 -11.52 1.53
C SER A 168 -5.81 -11.49 0.56
N SER A 169 -6.08 -11.66 -0.73
CA SER A 169 -5.09 -11.58 -1.80
C SER A 169 -4.44 -10.20 -1.87
N ARG A 170 -5.21 -9.12 -1.64
CA ARG A 170 -4.70 -7.75 -1.58
C ARG A 170 -3.69 -7.57 -0.44
N MET A 171 -3.99 -8.11 0.74
CA MET A 171 -3.05 -8.07 1.86
C MET A 171 -1.80 -8.90 1.61
N HIS A 172 -1.92 -10.04 0.95
CA HIS A 172 -0.75 -10.86 0.59
C HIS A 172 0.14 -10.16 -0.42
N ALA A 173 -0.43 -9.50 -1.44
CA ALA A 173 0.34 -8.68 -2.38
C ALA A 173 1.07 -7.54 -1.66
N LEU A 174 0.36 -6.76 -0.83
CA LEU A 174 0.94 -5.69 -0.01
C LEU A 174 2.08 -6.19 0.89
N LEU A 175 1.92 -7.33 1.54
CA LEU A 175 2.96 -7.93 2.37
C LEU A 175 4.16 -8.39 1.55
N GLY A 176 3.95 -8.84 0.31
CA GLY A 176 5.03 -9.13 -0.64
C GLY A 176 5.85 -7.87 -0.96
N GLU A 177 5.19 -6.76 -1.28
CA GLU A 177 5.84 -5.46 -1.50
C GLU A 177 6.58 -4.97 -0.25
N ALA A 178 5.91 -5.02 0.91
CA ALA A 178 6.50 -4.64 2.20
C ALA A 178 7.79 -5.41 2.50
N ARG A 179 7.85 -6.70 2.16
CA ARG A 179 9.04 -7.54 2.33
C ARG A 179 10.19 -7.11 1.42
N LEU A 180 9.88 -6.80 0.16
CA LEU A 180 10.89 -6.29 -0.79
C LEU A 180 11.47 -4.96 -0.31
N LEU A 181 10.60 -4.04 0.14
CA LEU A 181 11.00 -2.74 0.69
C LEU A 181 11.81 -2.87 1.98
N ALA A 182 11.52 -3.88 2.79
CA ALA A 182 12.24 -4.12 4.05
C ALA A 182 13.74 -4.31 3.84
N ALA A 183 14.18 -4.87 2.71
CA ALA A 183 15.58 -5.08 2.40
C ALA A 183 16.38 -3.79 2.12
N SER A 184 15.70 -2.65 1.91
CA SER A 184 16.30 -1.33 1.65
C SER A 184 16.15 -0.39 2.84
N ASP A 185 16.97 0.68 2.90
CA ASP A 185 16.82 1.77 3.87
C ASP A 185 15.92 2.91 3.37
N ALA A 186 15.16 2.69 2.27
CA ALA A 186 14.22 3.67 1.74
C ALA A 186 13.15 4.05 2.77
N SER A 187 12.78 5.33 2.80
CA SER A 187 11.64 5.80 3.58
C SER A 187 10.35 5.20 3.03
N VAL A 188 9.46 4.76 3.91
CA VAL A 188 8.17 4.17 3.54
C VAL A 188 7.04 4.98 4.15
N LEU A 189 6.08 5.38 3.33
CA LEU A 189 4.83 6.01 3.77
C LEU A 189 3.70 4.97 3.71
N ILE A 190 3.08 4.69 4.86
CA ILE A 190 1.93 3.78 4.97
C ILE A 190 0.66 4.61 5.02
N ARG A 191 -0.15 4.52 3.97
CA ARG A 191 -1.45 5.19 3.89
C ARG A 191 -2.58 4.22 4.22
N GLY A 192 -3.64 4.71 4.82
CA GLY A 192 -4.84 3.92 5.10
C GLY A 192 -5.64 4.47 6.25
N ASP A 193 -6.93 4.15 6.26
CA ASP A 193 -7.87 4.63 7.26
C ASP A 193 -7.46 4.26 8.69
N SER A 194 -8.04 4.99 9.65
CA SER A 194 -7.81 4.69 11.07
C SER A 194 -8.24 3.26 11.39
N GLY A 195 -7.42 2.57 12.19
CA GLY A 195 -7.72 1.21 12.64
C GLY A 195 -7.47 0.09 11.63
N THR A 196 -6.86 0.35 10.46
CA THR A 196 -6.53 -0.68 9.44
C THR A 196 -5.35 -1.56 9.82
N GLY A 197 -4.45 -1.10 10.73
CA GLY A 197 -3.27 -1.84 11.18
C GLY A 197 -1.94 -1.28 10.68
N LYS A 198 -1.84 0.03 10.40
CA LYS A 198 -0.63 0.70 9.91
C LYS A 198 0.61 0.43 10.76
N GLU A 199 0.48 0.48 12.09
CA GLU A 199 1.60 0.18 13.01
C GLU A 199 2.06 -1.27 12.91
N LEU A 200 1.14 -2.23 12.77
CA LEU A 200 1.51 -3.65 12.59
C LEU A 200 2.31 -3.87 11.30
N LEU A 201 1.94 -3.17 10.22
CA LEU A 201 2.68 -3.22 8.96
C LEU A 201 4.07 -2.58 9.10
N ALA A 202 4.18 -1.41 9.76
CA ALA A 202 5.45 -0.77 10.03
C ALA A 202 6.39 -1.67 10.85
N ARG A 203 5.87 -2.32 11.87
CA ARG A 203 6.60 -3.28 12.71
C ARG A 203 7.03 -4.52 11.91
N ALA A 204 6.16 -5.01 11.02
CA ALA A 204 6.50 -6.11 10.12
C ALA A 204 7.62 -5.74 9.14
N ILE A 205 7.60 -4.54 8.55
CA ILE A 205 8.69 -4.02 7.70
C ILE A 205 10.01 -3.97 8.47
N HIS A 206 9.98 -3.49 9.71
CA HIS A 206 11.19 -3.47 10.56
C HIS A 206 11.71 -4.89 10.82
N LEU A 207 10.84 -5.82 11.21
CA LEU A 207 11.22 -7.21 11.50
C LEU A 207 11.74 -7.97 10.26
N ALA A 208 11.33 -7.58 9.06
CA ALA A 208 11.82 -8.14 7.81
C ALA A 208 13.11 -7.46 7.31
N SER A 209 13.59 -6.39 7.97
CA SER A 209 14.72 -5.58 7.53
C SER A 209 16.06 -6.06 8.11
N PRO A 210 17.21 -5.60 7.56
CA PRO A 210 18.52 -5.82 8.17
C PRO A 210 18.63 -5.23 9.59
N ARG A 211 17.72 -4.30 9.97
CA ARG A 211 17.67 -3.65 11.30
C ARG A 211 16.74 -4.36 12.29
N ALA A 212 16.28 -5.58 12.01
CA ALA A 212 15.27 -6.32 12.79
C ALA A 212 15.63 -6.50 14.29
N THR A 213 16.91 -6.54 14.61
CA THR A 213 17.43 -6.68 16.00
C THR A 213 17.72 -5.34 16.67
N ALA A 214 17.63 -4.23 15.92
CA ALA A 214 17.87 -2.88 16.41
C ALA A 214 16.57 -2.26 16.97
N PRO A 215 16.62 -1.07 17.61
CA PRO A 215 15.43 -0.45 18.17
C PRO A 215 14.35 -0.14 17.14
N PHE A 216 13.09 -0.46 17.45
CA PHE A 216 11.89 0.06 16.77
C PHE A 216 11.22 1.06 17.71
N VAL A 217 11.34 2.35 17.38
CA VAL A 217 10.80 3.44 18.19
C VAL A 217 9.59 4.03 17.48
N ALA A 218 8.43 3.98 18.12
CA ALA A 218 7.17 4.48 17.57
C ALA A 218 6.69 5.71 18.35
N ILE A 219 6.16 6.70 17.61
CA ILE A 219 5.51 7.87 18.18
C ILE A 219 4.28 8.23 17.35
N ASN A 220 3.20 8.62 18.02
CA ASN A 220 2.01 9.17 17.37
C ASN A 220 2.07 10.69 17.43
N CYS A 221 2.19 11.34 16.25
CA CYS A 221 2.37 12.78 16.13
C CYS A 221 1.11 13.59 16.49
N GLY A 222 -0.08 12.95 16.37
CA GLY A 222 -1.35 13.61 16.70
C GLY A 222 -1.78 13.47 18.17
N ALA A 223 -1.16 12.55 18.92
CA ALA A 223 -1.57 12.27 20.31
C ALA A 223 -0.90 13.17 21.36
N ILE A 224 0.14 13.92 20.99
CA ILE A 224 0.98 14.70 21.93
C ILE A 224 0.91 16.18 21.58
N PRO A 225 0.68 17.09 22.56
CA PRO A 225 0.76 18.53 22.34
C PRO A 225 2.12 18.97 21.77
N GLU A 226 2.12 19.96 20.87
CA GLU A 226 3.31 20.40 20.11
C GLU A 226 4.58 20.62 20.95
N PRO A 227 4.56 21.35 22.10
CA PRO A 227 5.78 21.57 22.87
C PRO A 227 6.36 20.29 23.48
N LEU A 228 5.47 19.35 23.86
CA LEU A 228 5.90 18.05 24.37
C LEU A 228 6.39 17.14 23.24
N LEU A 229 5.75 17.17 22.08
CA LEU A 229 6.15 16.41 20.90
C LEU A 229 7.56 16.79 20.45
N GLU A 230 7.90 18.08 20.49
CA GLU A 230 9.24 18.57 20.20
C GLU A 230 10.28 17.97 21.14
N SER A 231 10.01 18.07 22.43
CA SER A 231 10.88 17.56 23.48
C SER A 231 11.06 16.03 23.41
N GLU A 232 9.97 15.30 23.16
CA GLU A 232 9.99 13.84 23.01
C GLU A 232 10.76 13.42 21.77
N LEU A 233 10.53 14.05 20.62
CA LEU A 233 11.21 13.66 19.37
C LEU A 233 12.70 13.97 19.38
N PHE A 234 13.06 15.21 19.70
CA PHE A 234 14.42 15.70 19.52
C PHE A 234 15.25 15.75 20.80
N GLY A 235 14.60 15.57 21.98
CA GLY A 235 15.25 15.71 23.27
C GLY A 235 15.50 17.17 23.65
N HIS A 236 15.93 17.39 24.89
CA HIS A 236 16.32 18.72 25.39
C HIS A 236 17.47 18.66 26.38
N VAL A 237 18.23 19.75 26.47
CA VAL A 237 19.22 19.94 27.53
C VAL A 237 18.58 20.57 28.76
N ARG A 238 19.20 20.42 29.91
CA ARG A 238 18.76 21.07 31.14
C ARG A 238 18.70 22.59 30.93
N GLY A 239 17.58 23.20 31.34
CA GLY A 239 17.36 24.65 31.20
C GLY A 239 16.91 25.10 29.82
N ALA A 240 16.56 24.20 28.88
CA ALA A 240 16.11 24.54 27.54
C ALA A 240 14.79 25.33 27.51
N PHE A 241 13.92 25.11 28.50
CA PHE A 241 12.66 25.82 28.71
C PHE A 241 12.26 25.79 30.19
N THR A 242 11.23 26.57 30.56
CA THR A 242 10.66 26.60 31.93
C THR A 242 10.13 25.21 32.28
N GLY A 243 10.75 24.53 33.24
CA GLY A 243 10.44 23.14 33.63
C GLY A 243 11.44 22.08 33.16
N ALA A 244 12.42 22.41 32.32
CA ALA A 244 13.51 21.50 31.93
C ALA A 244 14.55 21.34 33.05
N THR A 245 14.19 20.61 34.12
CA THR A 245 15.06 20.41 35.31
C THR A 245 16.19 19.42 35.07
N SER A 246 16.03 18.50 34.12
CA SER A 246 17.04 17.51 33.69
C SER A 246 17.14 17.50 32.16
N ALA A 247 18.22 16.93 31.62
CA ALA A 247 18.31 16.65 30.19
C ALA A 247 17.43 15.42 29.85
N HIS A 248 16.82 15.44 28.68
CA HIS A 248 16.00 14.34 28.14
C HIS A 248 16.53 13.90 26.79
N ARG A 249 16.73 12.60 26.63
CA ARG A 249 17.17 11.99 25.37
C ARG A 249 15.95 11.76 24.46
N GLY A 250 15.93 12.36 23.28
CA GLY A 250 14.81 12.24 22.35
C GLY A 250 14.69 10.89 21.65
N LEU A 251 13.49 10.63 21.09
CA LEU A 251 13.18 9.39 20.38
C LEU A 251 14.00 9.20 19.11
N VAL A 252 14.39 10.28 18.44
CA VAL A 252 15.32 10.25 17.29
C VAL A 252 16.66 9.66 17.68
N GLN A 253 17.20 10.05 18.84
CA GLN A 253 18.44 9.47 19.36
C GLN A 253 18.25 8.02 19.85
N ALA A 254 17.08 7.72 20.45
CA ALA A 254 16.74 6.37 20.89
C ALA A 254 16.61 5.38 19.73
N ALA A 255 16.20 5.87 18.54
CA ALA A 255 16.05 5.07 17.31
C ALA A 255 17.39 4.87 16.55
N HIS A 256 18.51 5.39 17.06
CA HIS A 256 19.82 5.25 16.40
C HIS A 256 20.18 3.79 16.11
N GLY A 257 20.61 3.49 14.89
CA GLY A 257 20.87 2.15 14.37
C GLY A 257 19.62 1.37 13.95
N GLY A 258 18.42 1.86 14.30
CA GLY A 258 17.14 1.16 14.14
C GLY A 258 16.15 1.84 13.19
N THR A 259 14.88 1.78 13.57
CA THR A 259 13.75 2.34 12.79
C THR A 259 12.94 3.29 13.67
N LEU A 260 12.70 4.50 13.17
CA LEU A 260 11.76 5.45 13.75
C LEU A 260 10.43 5.36 12.98
N PHE A 261 9.35 5.04 13.70
CA PHE A 261 8.00 5.01 13.14
C PHE A 261 7.23 6.25 13.59
N LEU A 262 6.79 7.03 12.60
CA LEU A 262 6.03 8.26 12.80
C LEU A 262 4.57 7.99 12.43
N ASP A 263 3.74 7.67 13.42
CA ASP A 263 2.31 7.48 13.20
C ASP A 263 1.60 8.84 13.13
N GLU A 264 0.61 8.93 12.26
CA GLU A 264 -0.17 10.15 11.97
C GLU A 264 0.72 11.36 11.66
N ILE A 265 1.70 11.16 10.75
CA ILE A 265 2.65 12.21 10.34
C ILE A 265 1.95 13.46 9.78
N GLY A 266 0.76 13.31 9.18
CA GLY A 266 -0.06 14.43 8.68
C GLY A 266 -0.59 15.37 9.76
N ASP A 267 -0.49 14.99 11.05
CA ASP A 267 -0.86 15.80 12.19
C ASP A 267 0.33 16.58 12.80
N MET A 268 1.54 16.37 12.27
CA MET A 268 2.73 17.04 12.79
C MET A 268 2.68 18.55 12.52
N PRO A 269 2.90 19.41 13.52
CA PRO A 269 2.98 20.86 13.35
C PRO A 269 4.08 21.28 12.37
N LEU A 270 3.84 22.33 11.57
CA LEU A 270 4.79 22.82 10.55
C LEU A 270 6.19 23.13 11.11
N ALA A 271 6.27 23.68 12.33
CA ALA A 271 7.56 23.96 12.99
C ALA A 271 8.39 22.67 13.19
N LEU A 272 7.75 21.57 13.55
CA LEU A 272 8.40 20.28 13.77
C LEU A 272 8.72 19.56 12.46
N GLN A 273 7.95 19.78 11.41
CA GLN A 273 8.25 19.28 10.07
C GLN A 273 9.61 19.81 9.56
N VAL A 274 9.91 21.11 9.82
CA VAL A 274 11.22 21.70 9.48
C VAL A 274 12.36 21.01 10.21
N LYS A 275 12.19 20.74 11.51
CA LYS A 275 13.21 20.08 12.32
C LYS A 275 13.42 18.63 11.91
N LEU A 276 12.34 17.91 11.63
CA LEU A 276 12.39 16.54 11.13
C LEU A 276 13.12 16.48 9.78
N LEU A 277 12.82 17.40 8.86
CA LEU A 277 13.49 17.46 7.56
C LEU A 277 15.01 17.63 7.73
N ARG A 278 15.45 18.50 8.65
CA ARG A 278 16.90 18.67 8.96
C ARG A 278 17.51 17.37 9.45
N VAL A 279 16.85 16.65 10.36
CA VAL A 279 17.33 15.34 10.84
C VAL A 279 17.52 14.36 9.69
N LEU A 280 16.57 14.33 8.73
CA LEU A 280 16.61 13.43 7.57
C LEU A 280 17.70 13.81 6.55
N GLN A 281 17.99 15.09 6.42
CA GLN A 281 19.01 15.61 5.48
C GLN A 281 20.43 15.51 6.05
N GLU A 282 20.60 15.98 7.29
CA GLU A 282 21.91 16.09 7.96
C GLU A 282 22.33 14.78 8.63
N ARG A 283 21.41 13.81 8.78
CA ARG A 283 21.59 12.59 9.60
C ARG A 283 22.13 12.92 11.00
N ALA A 284 21.62 14.00 11.54
CA ALA A 284 21.99 14.48 12.87
C ALA A 284 20.81 15.15 13.56
N VAL A 285 20.69 14.99 14.86
CA VAL A 285 19.67 15.62 15.68
C VAL A 285 20.32 16.66 16.60
N ARG A 286 19.63 17.79 16.77
CA ARG A 286 20.04 18.83 17.73
C ARG A 286 18.97 18.93 18.82
N PRO A 287 19.26 18.52 20.06
CA PRO A 287 18.34 18.66 21.19
C PRO A 287 17.95 20.14 21.42
N VAL A 288 16.74 20.36 21.93
CA VAL A 288 16.25 21.71 22.25
C VAL A 288 17.19 22.39 23.25
N GLY A 289 17.64 23.59 22.93
CA GLY A 289 18.63 24.33 23.74
C GLY A 289 20.09 23.90 23.56
N ALA A 290 20.38 22.84 22.81
CA ALA A 290 21.75 22.42 22.57
C ALA A 290 22.40 23.19 21.39
N THR A 291 23.72 23.42 21.48
CA THR A 291 24.51 24.01 20.40
C THR A 291 25.10 22.97 19.46
N ARG A 292 25.31 21.76 19.93
CA ARG A 292 25.86 20.64 19.15
C ARG A 292 24.81 19.72 18.62
N ALA A 293 25.01 19.26 17.38
CA ALA A 293 24.22 18.20 16.78
C ALA A 293 24.89 16.83 17.06
N GLU A 294 24.09 15.80 17.22
CA GLU A 294 24.50 14.41 17.43
C GLU A 294 24.17 13.61 16.17
N ALA A 295 25.14 12.89 15.62
CA ALA A 295 24.91 12.06 14.44
C ALA A 295 23.96 10.90 14.75
N VAL A 296 22.99 10.67 13.86
CA VAL A 296 22.01 9.58 13.97
C VAL A 296 21.92 8.83 12.65
N ASP A 297 21.98 7.51 12.72
CA ASP A 297 21.64 6.62 11.61
C ASP A 297 20.31 5.95 11.92
N LEU A 298 19.28 6.24 11.13
CA LEU A 298 17.95 5.66 11.35
C LEU A 298 17.21 5.50 10.02
N ARG A 299 16.36 4.48 9.98
CA ARG A 299 15.37 4.29 8.93
C ARG A 299 14.05 4.93 9.35
N ILE A 300 13.37 5.62 8.41
CA ILE A 300 12.05 6.20 8.65
C ILE A 300 10.97 5.33 8.03
N VAL A 301 9.93 5.05 8.82
CA VAL A 301 8.63 4.57 8.36
C VAL A 301 7.58 5.54 8.89
N SER A 302 6.77 6.11 8.01
CA SER A 302 5.70 7.06 8.38
C SER A 302 4.34 6.47 8.09
N ALA A 303 3.31 6.86 8.83
CA ALA A 303 1.94 6.47 8.56
C ALA A 303 0.99 7.66 8.70
N THR A 304 -0.10 7.64 7.90
CA THR A 304 -1.15 8.64 7.97
C THR A 304 -2.48 8.11 7.46
N HIS A 305 -3.57 8.65 7.97
CA HIS A 305 -4.92 8.49 7.41
C HIS A 305 -5.35 9.73 6.60
N ARG A 306 -4.58 10.84 6.68
CA ARG A 306 -4.90 12.09 5.98
C ARG A 306 -4.44 12.05 4.54
N ASP A 307 -5.15 12.79 3.71
CA ASP A 307 -4.71 13.13 2.36
C ASP A 307 -3.61 14.20 2.45
N LEU A 308 -2.34 13.77 2.27
CA LEU A 308 -1.20 14.67 2.32
C LEU A 308 -1.13 15.62 1.13
N GLU A 309 -1.64 15.23 -0.03
CA GLU A 309 -1.71 16.08 -1.21
C GLU A 309 -2.66 17.26 -0.97
N ALA A 310 -3.81 17.01 -0.36
CA ALA A 310 -4.73 18.07 0.08
C ALA A 310 -4.09 18.95 1.17
N ALA A 311 -3.34 18.37 2.12
CA ALA A 311 -2.61 19.10 3.14
C ALA A 311 -1.49 19.98 2.57
N LEU A 312 -0.79 19.53 1.52
CA LEU A 312 0.20 20.32 0.76
C LEU A 312 -0.47 21.52 0.11
N ALA A 313 -1.58 21.31 -0.61
CA ALA A 313 -2.32 22.38 -1.25
C ALA A 313 -2.86 23.43 -0.26
N ALA A 314 -3.20 23.00 0.96
CA ALA A 314 -3.64 23.87 2.05
C ALA A 314 -2.48 24.52 2.83
N GLY A 315 -1.22 24.26 2.50
CA GLY A 315 -0.06 24.78 3.23
C GLY A 315 0.10 24.22 4.66
N GLN A 316 -0.55 23.09 4.96
CA GLN A 316 -0.50 22.43 6.27
C GLN A 316 0.61 21.38 6.36
N PHE A 317 1.16 20.98 5.22
CA PHE A 317 2.29 20.08 5.12
C PHE A 317 3.34 20.66 4.16
N ARG A 318 4.62 20.42 4.45
CA ARG A 318 5.71 20.93 3.61
C ARG A 318 6.03 19.97 2.48
N GLU A 319 6.23 20.52 1.29
CA GLU A 319 6.54 19.77 0.08
C GLU A 319 7.92 19.07 0.17
N ASP A 320 8.93 19.75 0.73
CA ASP A 320 10.27 19.21 0.89
C ASP A 320 10.32 17.98 1.83
N LEU A 321 9.53 17.99 2.91
CA LEU A 321 9.39 16.84 3.80
C LEU A 321 8.59 15.71 3.14
N TYR A 322 7.53 16.05 2.42
CA TYR A 322 6.69 15.06 1.72
C TYR A 322 7.54 14.18 0.79
N TYR A 323 8.32 14.78 -0.12
CA TYR A 323 9.18 14.00 -1.02
C TYR A 323 10.30 13.23 -0.32
N ARG A 324 10.64 13.58 0.91
CA ARG A 324 11.66 12.86 1.68
C ARG A 324 11.11 11.64 2.40
N ILE A 325 9.83 11.65 2.80
CA ILE A 325 9.17 10.54 3.50
C ILE A 325 8.38 9.63 2.56
N ASP A 326 7.83 10.13 1.46
CA ASP A 326 7.08 9.37 0.45
C ASP A 326 8.00 8.95 -0.71
N VAL A 327 9.03 8.15 -0.38
CA VAL A 327 9.87 7.51 -1.41
C VAL A 327 9.16 6.28 -1.97
N VAL A 328 8.49 5.52 -1.10
CA VAL A 328 7.61 4.43 -1.48
C VAL A 328 6.36 4.46 -0.62
N SER A 329 5.19 4.44 -1.26
CA SER A 329 3.89 4.47 -0.60
C SER A 329 3.25 3.08 -0.58
N LEU A 330 2.75 2.65 0.58
CA LEU A 330 1.99 1.42 0.76
C LEU A 330 0.57 1.74 1.21
N GLN A 331 -0.43 1.31 0.43
CA GLN A 331 -1.84 1.55 0.75
C GLN A 331 -2.46 0.35 1.46
N LEU A 332 -2.77 0.48 2.75
CA LEU A 332 -3.51 -0.55 3.48
C LEU A 332 -4.98 -0.55 3.07
N PRO A 333 -5.54 -1.71 2.67
CA PRO A 333 -6.96 -1.82 2.39
C PRO A 333 -7.80 -1.70 3.67
N THR A 334 -8.97 -1.10 3.54
CA THR A 334 -9.99 -1.05 4.59
C THR A 334 -10.50 -2.46 4.90
N LEU A 335 -11.12 -2.65 6.06
CA LEU A 335 -11.73 -3.95 6.40
C LEU A 335 -12.92 -4.30 5.48
N ALA A 336 -13.59 -3.28 4.93
CA ALA A 336 -14.65 -3.46 3.93
C ALA A 336 -14.16 -4.03 2.60
N GLU A 337 -12.90 -3.78 2.23
CA GLU A 337 -12.25 -4.29 1.01
C GLU A 337 -11.61 -5.67 1.20
N ARG A 338 -11.57 -6.19 2.44
CA ARG A 338 -11.05 -7.52 2.82
C ARG A 338 -12.00 -8.25 3.77
N ARG A 339 -13.28 -8.28 3.42
CA ARG A 339 -14.33 -8.88 4.27
C ARG A 339 -14.08 -10.34 4.61
N GLU A 340 -13.37 -11.06 3.75
CA GLU A 340 -12.91 -12.43 3.99
C GLU A 340 -12.04 -12.58 5.23
N ASP A 341 -11.37 -11.52 5.68
CA ASP A 341 -10.54 -11.53 6.89
C ASP A 341 -11.38 -11.42 8.18
N ILE A 342 -12.61 -10.89 8.10
CA ILE A 342 -13.43 -10.59 9.28
C ILE A 342 -13.65 -11.82 10.17
N PRO A 343 -14.10 -12.98 9.66
CA PRO A 343 -14.29 -14.16 10.50
C PRO A 343 -12.99 -14.62 11.17
N LEU A 344 -11.89 -14.61 10.43
CA LEU A 344 -10.57 -15.03 10.89
C LEU A 344 -10.06 -14.12 12.02
N LEU A 345 -10.19 -12.80 11.84
CA LEU A 345 -9.82 -11.80 12.84
C LEU A 345 -10.71 -11.88 14.08
N ALA A 346 -12.03 -12.05 13.90
CA ALA A 346 -12.97 -12.18 15.01
C ALA A 346 -12.66 -13.39 15.89
N GLU A 347 -12.40 -14.54 15.29
CA GLU A 347 -12.00 -15.75 16.02
C GLU A 347 -10.65 -15.61 16.72
N HIS A 348 -9.69 -14.95 16.07
CA HIS A 348 -8.39 -14.69 16.69
C HIS A 348 -8.53 -13.79 17.91
N PHE A 349 -9.26 -12.70 17.82
CA PHE A 349 -9.52 -11.80 18.94
C PHE A 349 -10.28 -12.49 20.05
N LEU A 350 -11.32 -13.26 19.70
CA LEU A 350 -12.09 -14.00 20.70
C LEU A 350 -11.23 -14.95 21.50
N ARG A 351 -10.33 -15.71 20.86
CA ARG A 351 -9.40 -16.62 21.55
C ARG A 351 -8.47 -15.90 22.51
N GLY A 352 -7.96 -14.73 22.12
CA GLY A 352 -7.12 -13.89 22.99
C GLY A 352 -7.88 -13.34 24.17
N LEU A 353 -9.05 -12.79 23.92
CA LEU A 353 -9.92 -12.16 24.95
C LEU A 353 -10.52 -13.19 25.89
N ALA A 354 -10.92 -14.37 25.39
CA ALA A 354 -11.41 -15.45 26.24
C ALA A 354 -10.36 -15.89 27.29
N ARG A 355 -9.07 -15.96 26.89
CA ARG A 355 -7.95 -16.20 27.81
C ARG A 355 -7.78 -15.05 28.81
N LYS A 356 -7.79 -13.80 28.32
CA LYS A 356 -7.65 -12.58 29.15
C LYS A 356 -8.73 -12.48 30.24
N TYR A 357 -9.98 -12.85 29.89
CA TYR A 357 -11.13 -12.77 30.80
C TYR A 357 -11.45 -14.10 31.49
N ALA A 358 -10.61 -15.14 31.33
CA ALA A 358 -10.81 -16.49 31.88
C ALA A 358 -12.20 -17.08 31.56
N LYS A 359 -12.73 -16.81 30.37
CA LYS A 359 -14.03 -17.29 29.88
C LYS A 359 -13.89 -18.53 29.00
N ARG A 360 -14.79 -19.49 29.16
CA ARG A 360 -14.85 -20.71 28.32
C ARG A 360 -15.70 -20.45 27.07
N LEU A 361 -15.18 -19.65 26.13
CA LEU A 361 -15.82 -19.36 24.86
C LEU A 361 -15.25 -20.30 23.80
N THR A 362 -16.10 -20.94 23.01
CA THR A 362 -15.72 -21.89 21.96
C THR A 362 -15.70 -21.26 20.56
N GLY A 363 -16.47 -20.17 20.35
CA GLY A 363 -16.56 -19.50 19.04
C GLY A 363 -17.83 -18.65 18.90
N PHE A 364 -18.07 -18.24 17.68
CA PHE A 364 -19.29 -17.57 17.28
C PHE A 364 -20.25 -18.56 16.61
N ALA A 365 -21.56 -18.38 16.77
CA ALA A 365 -22.56 -19.06 15.96
C ALA A 365 -22.38 -18.63 14.47
N PRO A 366 -22.70 -19.49 13.48
CA PRO A 366 -22.57 -19.16 12.06
C PRO A 366 -23.27 -17.84 11.68
N GLU A 367 -24.48 -17.64 12.20
CA GLU A 367 -25.28 -16.43 11.97
C GLU A 367 -24.67 -15.18 12.63
N ALA A 368 -23.88 -15.36 13.69
CA ALA A 368 -23.13 -14.29 14.34
C ALA A 368 -21.91 -13.87 13.50
N LEU A 369 -21.21 -14.84 12.90
CA LEU A 369 -20.12 -14.55 11.94
C LEU A 369 -20.64 -13.86 10.68
N GLU A 370 -21.81 -14.27 10.17
CA GLU A 370 -22.46 -13.61 9.04
C GLU A 370 -22.79 -12.15 9.37
N ALA A 371 -23.35 -11.88 10.56
CA ALA A 371 -23.63 -10.52 11.01
C ALA A 371 -22.36 -9.66 11.10
N LEU A 372 -21.23 -10.22 11.58
CA LEU A 372 -19.93 -9.52 11.57
C LEU A 372 -19.44 -9.27 10.15
N ALA A 373 -19.51 -10.26 9.24
CA ALA A 373 -19.01 -10.17 7.87
C ALA A 373 -19.79 -9.15 7.02
N THR A 374 -21.09 -8.98 7.29
CA THR A 374 -21.97 -8.06 6.55
C THR A 374 -22.00 -6.64 7.12
N ALA A 375 -21.55 -6.44 8.35
CA ALA A 375 -21.55 -5.13 9.00
C ALA A 375 -20.61 -4.12 8.30
N ALA A 376 -20.91 -2.83 8.48
CA ALA A 376 -19.99 -1.75 8.10
C ALA A 376 -18.96 -1.52 9.22
N TRP A 377 -17.72 -1.38 8.82
CA TRP A 377 -16.59 -1.22 9.74
C TRP A 377 -15.84 0.09 9.48
N PRO A 378 -16.43 1.27 9.76
CA PRO A 378 -15.75 2.56 9.56
C PRO A 378 -14.47 2.69 10.41
N GLY A 379 -14.44 2.10 11.61
CA GLY A 379 -13.25 2.02 12.47
C GLY A 379 -12.38 0.79 12.22
N ASN A 380 -12.59 0.09 11.10
CA ASN A 380 -11.79 -1.03 10.63
C ASN A 380 -11.52 -2.12 11.70
N VAL A 381 -10.31 -2.64 11.77
CA VAL A 381 -9.91 -3.73 12.68
C VAL A 381 -10.00 -3.30 14.15
N ARG A 382 -9.75 -2.01 14.44
CA ARG A 382 -9.90 -1.48 15.82
C ARG A 382 -11.35 -1.59 16.30
N GLN A 383 -12.30 -1.24 15.45
CA GLN A 383 -13.72 -1.36 15.77
C GLN A 383 -14.14 -2.82 15.90
N LEU A 384 -13.70 -3.70 15.00
CA LEU A 384 -13.95 -5.14 15.09
C LEU A 384 -13.46 -5.71 16.43
N HIS A 385 -12.23 -5.36 16.83
CA HIS A 385 -11.67 -5.78 18.11
C HIS A 385 -12.55 -5.33 19.30
N ASN A 386 -12.98 -4.07 19.31
CA ASN A 386 -13.83 -3.51 20.37
C ASN A 386 -15.18 -4.23 20.43
N VAL A 387 -15.81 -4.53 19.29
CA VAL A 387 -17.07 -5.30 19.23
C VAL A 387 -16.85 -6.70 19.79
N VAL A 388 -15.79 -7.39 19.38
CA VAL A 388 -15.49 -8.73 19.89
C VAL A 388 -15.16 -8.70 21.39
N GLU A 389 -14.47 -7.68 21.89
CA GLU A 389 -14.20 -7.51 23.32
C GLU A 389 -15.50 -7.30 24.12
N GLN A 390 -16.39 -6.43 23.65
CA GLN A 390 -17.70 -6.20 24.27
C GLN A 390 -18.54 -7.49 24.29
N VAL A 391 -18.60 -8.21 23.17
CA VAL A 391 -19.31 -9.47 23.07
C VAL A 391 -18.71 -10.52 24.01
N CYS A 392 -17.38 -10.63 24.03
CA CYS A 392 -16.67 -11.53 24.95
C CYS A 392 -17.00 -11.20 26.41
N ALA A 393 -16.97 -9.91 26.80
CA ALA A 393 -17.28 -9.47 28.17
C ALA A 393 -18.70 -9.83 28.59
N LEU A 394 -19.69 -9.69 27.69
CA LEU A 394 -21.12 -9.90 27.96
C LEU A 394 -21.58 -11.36 27.73
N ALA A 395 -20.78 -12.21 27.10
CA ALA A 395 -21.16 -13.59 26.78
C ALA A 395 -21.37 -14.42 28.06
N THR A 396 -22.51 -15.09 28.13
CA THR A 396 -22.92 -16.04 29.20
C THR A 396 -22.93 -17.49 28.72
N THR A 397 -22.87 -17.71 27.40
CA THR A 397 -22.87 -19.03 26.77
C THR A 397 -21.52 -19.29 26.09
N PRO A 398 -21.06 -20.54 25.98
CA PRO A 398 -19.80 -20.87 25.31
C PRO A 398 -19.77 -20.45 23.83
N LEU A 399 -20.92 -20.52 23.13
CA LEU A 399 -21.09 -20.11 21.75
C LEU A 399 -21.78 -18.75 21.70
N ILE A 400 -21.19 -17.78 21.00
CA ILE A 400 -21.68 -16.41 20.93
C ILE A 400 -22.84 -16.33 19.92
N PRO A 401 -24.07 -15.95 20.37
CA PRO A 401 -25.22 -15.88 19.49
C PRO A 401 -25.26 -14.58 18.69
N ARG A 402 -25.95 -14.60 17.53
CA ARG A 402 -26.17 -13.43 16.65
C ARG A 402 -26.72 -12.20 17.39
N ALA A 403 -27.72 -12.41 18.26
CA ALA A 403 -28.37 -11.31 19.00
C ALA A 403 -27.37 -10.46 19.83
N LEU A 404 -26.35 -11.11 20.41
CA LEU A 404 -25.31 -10.41 21.19
C LEU A 404 -24.41 -9.58 20.28
N VAL A 405 -24.02 -10.11 19.12
CA VAL A 405 -23.24 -9.36 18.11
C VAL A 405 -24.03 -8.16 17.59
N GLU A 406 -25.28 -8.33 17.20
CA GLU A 406 -26.15 -7.23 16.73
C GLU A 406 -26.33 -6.13 17.78
N ARG A 407 -26.44 -6.51 19.07
CA ARG A 407 -26.51 -5.56 20.18
C ARG A 407 -25.21 -4.78 20.27
N ALA A 408 -24.05 -5.41 20.17
CA ALA A 408 -22.75 -4.77 20.22
C ALA A 408 -22.52 -3.85 19.01
N LEU A 409 -22.94 -4.24 17.82
CA LEU A 409 -22.87 -3.41 16.60
C LEU A 409 -23.71 -2.14 16.72
N ARG A 410 -24.92 -2.24 17.32
CA ARG A 410 -25.80 -1.07 17.55
C ARG A 410 -25.30 -0.14 18.65
N ALA A 411 -24.58 -0.67 19.64
CA ALA A 411 -24.05 0.12 20.76
C ALA A 411 -22.77 0.91 20.41
N GLN A 412 -22.15 0.64 19.25
CA GLN A 412 -21.03 1.42 18.77
C GLN A 412 -21.52 2.80 18.36
N PRO A 413 -21.03 3.90 18.97
CA PRO A 413 -21.32 5.22 18.47
C PRO A 413 -20.78 5.27 17.02
N ALA A 414 -21.68 5.53 16.07
CA ALA A 414 -21.21 6.01 14.78
C ALA A 414 -20.39 7.27 15.10
N GLU A 415 -19.12 7.33 14.67
CA GLU A 415 -18.39 8.60 14.70
C GLU A 415 -19.33 9.68 14.13
N PRO A 416 -19.54 10.78 14.82
CA PRO A 416 -20.44 11.81 14.32
C PRO A 416 -19.85 12.32 13.00
N LEU A 417 -20.41 11.80 11.90
CA LEU A 417 -20.13 12.31 10.56
C LEU A 417 -20.41 13.81 10.60
N GLY A 418 -19.56 14.62 10.01
CA GLY A 418 -19.85 16.03 9.81
C GLY A 418 -21.23 16.18 9.17
N TYR A 419 -22.01 17.17 9.55
CA TYR A 419 -23.42 17.34 9.09
C TYR A 419 -23.59 17.17 7.57
N ALA A 420 -22.67 17.72 6.78
CA ALA A 420 -22.71 17.63 5.32
C ALA A 420 -22.55 16.18 4.83
N GLU A 421 -21.69 15.40 5.45
CA GLU A 421 -21.43 14.01 5.11
C GLU A 421 -22.54 13.09 5.60
N ALA A 422 -23.04 13.28 6.81
CA ALA A 422 -24.19 12.56 7.33
C ALA A 422 -25.43 12.77 6.45
N LYS A 423 -25.68 14.01 6.03
CA LYS A 423 -26.76 14.38 5.12
C LYS A 423 -26.59 13.70 3.78
N ARG A 424 -25.38 13.74 3.18
CA ARG A 424 -25.09 13.11 1.88
C ARG A 424 -25.29 11.62 1.93
N ARG A 425 -24.83 10.96 2.99
CA ARG A 425 -24.99 9.52 3.20
C ARG A 425 -26.44 9.11 3.39
N PHE A 426 -27.19 9.88 4.18
CA PHE A 426 -28.63 9.68 4.35
C PHE A 426 -29.39 9.82 3.04
N GLU A 427 -29.19 10.93 2.32
CA GLU A 427 -29.82 11.18 1.02
C GLU A 427 -29.53 10.04 0.04
N ARG A 428 -28.27 9.62 -0.08
CA ARG A 428 -27.89 8.54 -0.99
C ARG A 428 -28.57 7.21 -0.64
N ASN A 429 -28.57 6.83 0.63
CA ASN A 429 -29.21 5.57 1.07
C ASN A 429 -30.73 5.61 0.88
N TYR A 430 -31.36 6.74 1.16
CA TYR A 430 -32.79 6.95 0.94
C TYR A 430 -33.17 6.81 -0.54
N LEU A 431 -32.40 7.43 -1.44
CA LEU A 431 -32.61 7.31 -2.89
C LEU A 431 -32.46 5.87 -3.39
N ILE A 432 -31.44 5.13 -2.89
CA ILE A 432 -31.24 3.72 -3.21
C ILE A 432 -32.44 2.87 -2.75
N GLN A 433 -32.95 3.10 -1.56
CA GLN A 433 -34.13 2.39 -1.06
C GLN A 433 -35.35 2.65 -1.91
N LEU A 434 -35.62 3.90 -2.29
CA LEU A 434 -36.74 4.27 -3.16
C LEU A 434 -36.62 3.61 -4.54
N LEU A 435 -35.42 3.63 -5.15
CA LEU A 435 -35.18 2.99 -6.44
C LEU A 435 -35.37 1.47 -6.37
N LYS A 436 -34.96 0.82 -5.27
CA LYS A 436 -35.21 -0.61 -5.04
C LYS A 436 -36.71 -0.92 -4.90
N LEU A 437 -37.45 -0.13 -4.11
CA LEU A 437 -38.91 -0.30 -3.90
C LEU A 437 -39.70 -0.10 -5.19
N THR A 438 -39.24 0.79 -6.07
CA THR A 438 -39.95 1.11 -7.33
C THR A 438 -39.35 0.42 -8.55
N ALA A 439 -38.45 -0.56 -8.35
CA ALA A 439 -37.77 -1.28 -9.43
C ALA A 439 -37.16 -0.33 -10.49
N GLY A 440 -36.55 0.78 -10.05
CA GLY A 440 -35.92 1.77 -10.92
C GLY A 440 -36.91 2.74 -11.61
N ASN A 441 -38.20 2.71 -11.28
CA ASN A 441 -39.19 3.67 -11.80
C ASN A 441 -39.02 5.03 -11.10
N VAL A 442 -38.41 5.97 -11.79
CA VAL A 442 -38.09 7.32 -11.26
C VAL A 442 -39.35 8.14 -10.95
N SER A 443 -40.47 7.94 -11.68
CA SER A 443 -41.70 8.69 -11.45
C SER A 443 -42.37 8.26 -10.14
N ASP A 444 -42.43 6.97 -9.88
CA ASP A 444 -42.97 6.43 -8.63
C ASP A 444 -42.03 6.72 -7.43
N ALA A 445 -40.70 6.64 -7.63
CA ALA A 445 -39.73 7.01 -6.61
C ALA A 445 -39.82 8.50 -6.22
N ALA A 446 -39.99 9.39 -7.20
CA ALA A 446 -40.18 10.82 -6.96
C ALA A 446 -41.48 11.12 -6.19
N ARG A 447 -42.57 10.40 -6.53
CA ARG A 447 -43.87 10.51 -5.84
C ARG A 447 -43.75 10.05 -4.39
N LEU A 448 -43.09 8.91 -4.13
CA LEU A 448 -42.85 8.42 -2.76
C LEU A 448 -41.91 9.36 -1.96
N ALA A 449 -41.02 10.06 -2.63
CA ALA A 449 -40.14 11.05 -2.01
C ALA A 449 -40.82 12.42 -1.79
N GLU A 450 -42.09 12.59 -2.19
CA GLU A 450 -42.80 13.88 -2.18
C GLU A 450 -42.03 15.00 -2.91
N ARG A 451 -41.35 14.64 -4.03
CA ARG A 451 -40.54 15.53 -4.86
C ARG A 451 -41.04 15.50 -6.30
N ASN A 452 -40.81 16.58 -7.01
CA ASN A 452 -41.06 16.57 -8.44
C ASN A 452 -39.98 15.75 -9.19
N ARG A 453 -40.32 15.20 -10.34
CA ARG A 453 -39.44 14.32 -11.13
C ARG A 453 -38.10 14.97 -11.50
N THR A 454 -38.10 16.27 -11.79
CA THR A 454 -36.90 17.02 -12.17
C THR A 454 -35.93 17.19 -11.00
N GLU A 455 -36.43 17.52 -9.81
CA GLU A 455 -35.62 17.58 -8.60
C GLU A 455 -35.06 16.21 -8.20
N PHE A 456 -35.88 15.16 -8.36
CA PHE A 456 -35.43 13.81 -8.06
C PHE A 456 -34.30 13.36 -8.99
N TYR A 457 -34.38 13.66 -10.30
CA TYR A 457 -33.27 13.40 -11.22
C TYR A 457 -32.00 14.19 -10.84
N ARG A 458 -32.10 15.45 -10.43
CA ARG A 458 -30.93 16.24 -9.95
C ARG A 458 -30.31 15.61 -8.70
N LEU A 459 -31.12 15.07 -7.79
CA LEU A 459 -30.62 14.34 -6.63
C LEU A 459 -29.89 13.05 -7.04
N LEU A 460 -30.45 12.27 -7.95
CA LEU A 460 -29.78 11.08 -8.45
C LEU A 460 -28.44 11.39 -9.09
N GLN A 461 -28.36 12.41 -9.94
CA GLN A 461 -27.09 12.87 -10.56
C GLN A 461 -26.08 13.33 -9.51
N ARG A 462 -26.50 14.11 -8.51
CA ARG A 462 -25.63 14.57 -7.40
C ARG A 462 -25.02 13.41 -6.63
N HIS A 463 -25.71 12.30 -6.51
CA HIS A 463 -25.28 11.11 -5.78
C HIS A 463 -24.70 10.00 -6.69
N GLY A 464 -24.55 10.24 -8.00
CA GLY A 464 -24.03 9.26 -8.96
C GLY A 464 -24.85 7.99 -9.05
N LEU A 465 -26.19 8.09 -8.95
CA LEU A 465 -27.11 6.95 -9.01
C LEU A 465 -27.78 6.87 -10.37
N THR A 466 -27.68 5.71 -11.02
CA THR A 466 -28.27 5.40 -12.32
C THR A 466 -29.48 4.51 -12.12
N PRO A 467 -30.72 4.96 -12.41
CA PRO A 467 -31.94 4.21 -12.16
C PRO A 467 -32.01 2.87 -12.88
N GLU A 468 -31.36 2.76 -14.04
CA GLU A 468 -31.32 1.54 -14.87
C GLU A 468 -30.73 0.34 -14.11
N LEU A 469 -29.79 0.56 -13.20
CA LEU A 469 -29.16 -0.49 -12.38
C LEU A 469 -30.12 -1.14 -11.37
N PHE A 470 -31.29 -0.55 -11.17
CA PHE A 470 -32.30 -1.04 -10.23
C PHE A 470 -33.54 -1.64 -10.93
N ARG A 471 -33.55 -1.68 -12.29
CA ARG A 471 -34.54 -2.37 -13.07
C ARG A 471 -34.20 -3.85 -13.07
N GLY A 472 -34.84 -4.66 -12.24
CA GLY A 472 -34.73 -6.12 -12.31
C GLY A 472 -35.25 -6.60 -13.66
N ASP A 473 -34.63 -7.66 -14.22
CA ASP A 473 -35.13 -8.39 -15.38
C ASP A 473 -36.60 -8.83 -15.09
N ARG A 474 -37.55 -8.20 -15.74
CA ARG A 474 -38.87 -8.77 -15.87
C ARG A 474 -38.79 -9.84 -16.96
N PRO A 475 -39.11 -11.09 -16.70
CA PRO A 475 -39.38 -12.02 -17.78
C PRO A 475 -40.57 -11.46 -18.59
N ASP A 476 -40.35 -11.31 -19.89
CA ASP A 476 -41.38 -10.96 -20.86
C ASP A 476 -42.50 -11.98 -20.73
N VAL A 477 -43.67 -11.53 -20.23
CA VAL A 477 -44.91 -12.24 -20.36
C VAL A 477 -45.50 -11.82 -21.68
N GLU A 478 -45.26 -12.64 -22.72
CA GLU A 478 -46.01 -12.58 -23.99
C GLU A 478 -47.52 -12.73 -23.71
N GLN A 479 -48.28 -11.80 -24.23
CA GLN A 479 -49.67 -12.03 -24.64
C GLN A 479 -49.78 -11.90 -26.14
#